data_6ca5bac8b7abf9335c7ee06f99ac5e58
#
_entry.id   6ca5bac8b7abf9335c7ee06f99ac5e58
#
_cell.length_a   1.000
_cell.length_b   1.000
_cell.length_c   1.000
_cell.angle_alpha   90.00
_cell.angle_beta   90.00
_cell.angle_gamma   90.00
#
_symmetry.space_group_name_H-M   'P 1'
#
loop_
_entity.id
_entity.type
_entity.pdbx_description
1 polymer ?
#
loop_
_entity_poly.entity_id
_entity_poly.type
_entity_poly.pdbx_seq_one_letter_code
_entity_poly.pdbx_strand_id
1 'polypeptide(L)'
;MLEVRQLCKSYGGRQVLAPASFVLPPGQCLGLAGSNGSGKSTLLRLLAQIQRPDSGDILFQGRSVLGDRHFLRRQLGYVPQSAELARELTVGQQLDLWQRACGLTGSPPPEVLELLGLEPLQNKPIRSLSGGMAQRVSIALALLARPQVLLMDESTAGLDQDYVPRLLDWLEGVYLPGGGSVIWCSHHPAELERLCGAVLRLEDGKLVL
;
A
#
# COMPACT_ATOMS: atom_id res chain seq x y z
N MET A 1 -1.56 -7.88 13.53
CA MET A 1 -0.12 -7.61 13.77
C MET A 1 0.67 -8.16 12.60
N LEU A 2 1.45 -7.33 11.93
CA LEU A 2 2.45 -7.72 10.92
C LEU A 2 3.84 -7.66 11.57
N GLU A 3 4.62 -8.72 11.44
CA GLU A 3 5.98 -8.79 11.94
C GLU A 3 6.94 -9.15 10.81
N VAL A 4 8.03 -8.42 10.72
CA VAL A 4 9.10 -8.61 9.72
C VAL A 4 10.35 -9.08 10.47
N ARG A 5 10.94 -10.20 10.03
CA ARG A 5 12.11 -10.81 10.67
C ARG A 5 13.24 -10.95 9.68
N GLN A 6 14.32 -10.21 9.89
CA GLN A 6 15.58 -10.30 9.14
C GLN A 6 15.40 -10.32 7.61
N LEU A 7 14.41 -9.56 7.12
CA LEU A 7 14.07 -9.51 5.70
C LEU A 7 15.17 -8.80 4.92
N CYS A 8 15.74 -9.45 3.92
CA CYS A 8 16.81 -8.83 3.11
C CYS A 8 16.62 -9.05 1.61
N LYS A 9 17.29 -8.19 0.81
CA LYS A 9 17.27 -8.25 -0.64
C LYS A 9 18.52 -7.69 -1.28
N SER A 10 19.02 -8.42 -2.28
CA SER A 10 20.13 -8.00 -3.15
C SER A 10 19.74 -8.14 -4.61
N TYR A 11 20.34 -7.33 -5.46
CA TYR A 11 20.24 -7.41 -6.92
C TYR A 11 21.63 -7.33 -7.54
N GLY A 12 21.98 -8.29 -8.38
CA GLY A 12 23.28 -8.31 -9.04
C GLY A 12 24.48 -8.25 -8.10
N GLY A 13 24.36 -8.88 -6.91
CA GLY A 13 25.40 -8.87 -5.90
C GLY A 13 25.43 -7.61 -5.00
N ARG A 14 24.61 -6.58 -5.32
CA ARG A 14 24.49 -5.38 -4.47
C ARG A 14 23.33 -5.54 -3.50
N GLN A 15 23.59 -5.44 -2.21
CA GLN A 15 22.55 -5.42 -1.18
C GLN A 15 21.78 -4.09 -1.24
N VAL A 16 20.45 -4.20 -1.44
CA VAL A 16 19.52 -3.06 -1.49
C VAL A 16 18.72 -2.92 -0.20
N LEU A 17 18.49 -4.04 0.47
CA LEU A 17 17.89 -4.07 1.80
C LEU A 17 18.73 -5.00 2.68
N ALA A 18 19.39 -4.43 3.69
CA ALA A 18 20.04 -5.19 4.75
C ALA A 18 18.98 -5.87 5.64
N PRO A 19 19.36 -6.88 6.43
CA PRO A 19 18.39 -7.59 7.27
C PRO A 19 17.58 -6.62 8.14
N ALA A 20 16.30 -6.49 7.80
CA ALA A 20 15.36 -5.57 8.43
C ALA A 20 14.40 -6.34 9.33
N SER A 21 14.16 -5.82 10.53
CA SER A 21 13.20 -6.38 11.47
C SER A 21 12.40 -5.27 12.14
N PHE A 22 11.08 -5.41 12.14
CA PHE A 22 10.17 -4.49 12.83
C PHE A 22 8.79 -5.14 13.03
N VAL A 23 7.95 -4.49 13.82
CA VAL A 23 6.58 -4.90 14.07
C VAL A 23 5.64 -3.75 13.76
N LEU A 24 4.54 -4.03 13.08
CA LEU A 24 3.40 -3.13 12.89
C LEU A 24 2.21 -3.67 13.69
N PRO A 25 1.87 -3.05 14.81
CA PRO A 25 0.69 -3.40 15.59
C PRO A 25 -0.62 -3.12 14.83
N PRO A 26 -1.73 -3.78 15.20
CA PRO A 26 -3.05 -3.43 14.67
C PRO A 26 -3.43 -2.00 15.01
N GLY A 27 -4.14 -1.32 14.11
CA GLY A 27 -4.63 0.04 14.32
C GLY A 27 -3.57 1.13 14.31
N GLN A 28 -2.34 0.83 13.85
CA GLN A 28 -1.25 1.81 13.85
C GLN A 28 -0.78 2.14 12.43
N CYS A 29 -0.29 3.37 12.28
CA CYS A 29 0.45 3.82 11.12
C CYS A 29 1.96 3.88 11.45
N LEU A 30 2.75 3.18 10.63
CA LEU A 30 4.21 3.20 10.68
C LEU A 30 4.73 3.96 9.46
N GLY A 31 5.38 5.08 9.70
CA GLY A 31 6.02 5.87 8.64
C GLY A 31 7.28 5.18 8.13
N LEU A 32 7.54 5.31 6.84
CA LEU A 32 8.78 4.86 6.20
C LEU A 32 9.43 6.03 5.48
N ALA A 33 10.52 6.54 6.04
CA ALA A 33 11.28 7.66 5.50
C ALA A 33 12.66 7.22 4.97
N GLY A 34 13.27 8.02 4.12
CA GLY A 34 14.60 7.79 3.56
C GLY A 34 14.77 8.43 2.20
N SER A 35 16.00 8.59 1.75
CA SER A 35 16.33 9.16 0.44
C SER A 35 15.84 8.29 -0.73
N ASN A 36 15.82 8.86 -1.93
CA ASN A 36 15.53 8.08 -3.14
C ASN A 36 16.62 7.00 -3.32
N GLY A 37 16.17 5.77 -3.65
CA GLY A 37 17.08 4.64 -3.79
C GLY A 37 17.50 3.98 -2.48
N SER A 38 17.03 4.43 -1.30
CA SER A 38 17.37 3.82 0.00
C SER A 38 16.78 2.42 0.21
N GLY A 39 15.85 1.97 -0.65
CA GLY A 39 15.25 0.63 -0.56
C GLY A 39 13.79 0.61 -0.08
N LYS A 40 13.13 1.77 0.13
CA LYS A 40 11.73 1.86 0.62
C LYS A 40 10.75 1.05 -0.23
N SER A 41 10.71 1.33 -1.54
CA SER A 41 9.83 0.60 -2.46
C SER A 41 10.20 -0.88 -2.56
N THR A 42 11.49 -1.24 -2.40
CA THR A 42 11.91 -2.64 -2.33
C THR A 42 11.31 -3.31 -1.09
N LEU A 43 11.41 -2.69 0.08
CA LEU A 43 10.79 -3.21 1.30
C LEU A 43 9.28 -3.39 1.13
N LEU A 44 8.56 -2.37 0.61
CA LEU A 44 7.12 -2.47 0.40
C LEU A 44 6.74 -3.57 -0.60
N ARG A 45 7.49 -3.74 -1.69
CA ARG A 45 7.27 -4.82 -2.67
C ARG A 45 7.57 -6.21 -2.12
N LEU A 46 8.53 -6.34 -1.21
CA LEU A 46 8.77 -7.59 -0.48
C LEU A 46 7.60 -7.91 0.45
N LEU A 47 7.08 -6.93 1.19
CA LEU A 47 5.92 -7.09 2.06
C LEU A 47 4.66 -7.45 1.26
N ALA A 48 4.47 -6.83 0.09
CA ALA A 48 3.39 -7.14 -0.84
C ALA A 48 3.61 -8.48 -1.58
N GLN A 49 4.75 -9.14 -1.39
CA GLN A 49 5.20 -10.35 -2.11
C GLN A 49 5.15 -10.24 -3.65
N ILE A 50 5.26 -9.03 -4.15
CA ILE A 50 5.52 -8.76 -5.57
C ILE A 50 6.93 -9.24 -5.92
N GLN A 51 7.85 -9.15 -4.95
CA GLN A 51 9.20 -9.64 -5.02
C GLN A 51 9.46 -10.65 -3.90
N ARG A 52 10.35 -11.62 -4.16
CA ARG A 52 10.77 -12.58 -3.14
C ARG A 52 12.00 -12.04 -2.38
N PRO A 53 12.02 -12.12 -1.05
CA PRO A 53 13.22 -11.83 -0.28
C PRO A 53 14.29 -12.90 -0.55
N ASP A 54 15.55 -12.55 -0.29
CA ASP A 54 16.66 -13.50 -0.35
C ASP A 54 16.75 -14.30 0.97
N SER A 55 16.39 -13.67 2.09
CA SER A 55 16.22 -14.34 3.40
C SER A 55 15.27 -13.53 4.28
N GLY A 56 14.95 -14.10 5.44
CA GLY A 56 14.04 -13.52 6.40
C GLY A 56 12.62 -14.04 6.25
N ASP A 57 11.71 -13.53 7.08
CA ASP A 57 10.32 -13.97 7.09
C ASP A 57 9.36 -12.79 7.31
N ILE A 58 8.12 -12.96 6.86
CA ILE A 58 7.01 -12.03 7.09
C ILE A 58 5.93 -12.84 7.79
N LEU A 59 5.58 -12.42 9.01
CA LEU A 59 4.53 -13.07 9.77
C LEU A 59 3.32 -12.16 9.89
N PHE A 60 2.15 -12.71 9.69
CA PHE A 60 0.89 -12.05 9.97
C PHE A 60 0.12 -12.85 11.03
N GLN A 61 -0.20 -12.17 12.14
CA GLN A 61 -0.82 -12.82 13.31
C GLN A 61 -0.05 -14.07 13.80
N GLY A 62 1.29 -14.00 13.76
CA GLY A 62 2.19 -15.08 14.20
C GLY A 62 2.42 -16.21 13.20
N ARG A 63 1.80 -16.16 12.00
CA ARG A 63 1.98 -17.18 10.96
C ARG A 63 2.80 -16.60 9.81
N SER A 64 3.80 -17.37 9.34
CA SER A 64 4.53 -17.00 8.12
C SER A 64 3.57 -16.95 6.94
N VAL A 65 3.66 -15.85 6.18
CA VAL A 65 2.84 -15.61 4.99
C VAL A 65 3.65 -15.63 3.70
N LEU A 66 4.94 -15.95 3.78
CA LEU A 66 5.77 -16.08 2.59
C LEU A 66 5.27 -17.24 1.71
N GLY A 67 4.93 -16.90 0.47
CA GLY A 67 4.40 -17.86 -0.51
C GLY A 67 2.88 -18.01 -0.52
N ASP A 68 2.17 -17.53 0.49
CA ASP A 68 0.70 -17.53 0.51
C ASP A 68 0.11 -16.28 -0.15
N ARG A 69 0.13 -16.25 -1.47
CA ARG A 69 -0.40 -15.14 -2.26
C ARG A 69 -1.90 -14.92 -2.07
N HIS A 70 -2.66 -15.98 -1.78
CA HIS A 70 -4.10 -15.88 -1.58
C HIS A 70 -4.42 -15.13 -0.28
N PHE A 71 -3.71 -15.49 0.79
CA PHE A 71 -3.83 -14.80 2.07
C PHE A 71 -3.50 -13.32 1.94
N LEU A 72 -2.42 -12.98 1.25
CA LEU A 72 -2.00 -11.60 1.05
C LEU A 72 -2.98 -10.76 0.26
N ARG A 73 -3.57 -11.31 -0.80
CA ARG A 73 -4.57 -10.60 -1.61
C ARG A 73 -5.79 -10.14 -0.82
N ARG A 74 -6.10 -10.80 0.30
CA ARG A 74 -7.24 -10.46 1.16
C ARG A 74 -6.89 -9.61 2.36
N GLN A 75 -5.66 -9.73 2.87
CA GLN A 75 -5.26 -9.09 4.12
C GLN A 75 -4.35 -7.88 3.90
N LEU A 76 -3.79 -7.72 2.71
CA LEU A 76 -2.82 -6.68 2.43
C LEU A 76 -3.19 -5.94 1.15
N GLY A 77 -3.35 -4.61 1.26
CA GLY A 77 -3.46 -3.70 0.13
C GLY A 77 -2.11 -3.06 -0.16
N TYR A 78 -1.74 -2.96 -1.43
CA TYR A 78 -0.54 -2.24 -1.85
C TYR A 78 -0.89 -1.18 -2.89
N VAL A 79 -0.50 0.05 -2.62
CA VAL A 79 -0.63 1.18 -3.53
C VAL A 79 0.77 1.59 -3.99
N PRO A 80 1.14 1.35 -5.25
CA PRO A 80 2.43 1.73 -5.79
C PRO A 80 2.51 3.26 -5.99
N GLN A 81 3.74 3.76 -6.13
CA GLN A 81 4.03 5.16 -6.43
C GLN A 81 3.37 5.64 -7.73
N SER A 82 3.32 4.78 -8.73
CA SER A 82 2.65 5.04 -10.01
C SER A 82 1.58 3.99 -10.24
N ALA A 83 0.38 4.44 -10.64
CA ALA A 83 -0.73 3.55 -10.91
C ALA A 83 -0.44 2.63 -12.10
N GLU A 84 -0.42 1.32 -11.85
CA GLU A 84 -0.26 0.27 -12.86
C GLU A 84 -1.65 -0.31 -13.20
N LEU A 85 -2.31 0.29 -14.18
CA LEU A 85 -3.69 -0.03 -14.57
C LEU A 85 -3.77 -0.53 -16.01
N ALA A 86 -4.76 -1.39 -16.29
CA ALA A 86 -5.01 -1.90 -17.64
C ALA A 86 -5.67 -0.81 -18.51
N ARG A 87 -4.91 -0.17 -19.37
CA ARG A 87 -5.30 1.01 -20.16
C ARG A 87 -6.51 0.79 -21.05
N GLU A 88 -6.78 -0.45 -21.45
CA GLU A 88 -7.88 -0.84 -22.35
C GLU A 88 -9.22 -1.00 -21.64
N LEU A 89 -9.21 -1.05 -20.32
CA LEU A 89 -10.43 -1.20 -19.52
C LEU A 89 -11.02 0.17 -19.14
N THR A 90 -12.31 0.16 -18.79
CA THR A 90 -12.91 1.26 -18.04
C THR A 90 -12.58 1.11 -16.54
N VAL A 91 -12.78 2.19 -15.78
CA VAL A 91 -12.59 2.15 -14.31
C VAL A 91 -13.44 1.06 -13.68
N GLY A 92 -14.72 0.98 -14.01
CA GLY A 92 -15.63 -0.07 -13.49
C GLY A 92 -15.15 -1.48 -13.84
N GLN A 93 -14.73 -1.72 -15.08
CA GLN A 93 -14.20 -3.01 -15.51
C GLN A 93 -12.90 -3.38 -14.74
N GLN A 94 -12.04 -2.40 -14.48
CA GLN A 94 -10.81 -2.62 -13.70
C GLN A 94 -11.14 -3.00 -12.25
N LEU A 95 -12.10 -2.31 -11.62
CA LEU A 95 -12.54 -2.62 -10.26
C LEU A 95 -13.15 -4.02 -10.18
N ASP A 96 -14.05 -4.37 -11.12
CA ASP A 96 -14.68 -5.70 -11.20
C ASP A 96 -13.64 -6.81 -11.39
N LEU A 97 -12.68 -6.60 -12.30
CA LEU A 97 -11.62 -7.56 -12.56
C LEU A 97 -10.81 -7.84 -11.28
N TRP A 98 -10.46 -6.77 -10.55
CA TRP A 98 -9.68 -6.89 -9.33
C TRP A 98 -10.45 -7.56 -8.20
N GLN A 99 -11.74 -7.22 -8.03
CA GLN A 99 -12.61 -7.91 -7.07
C GLN A 99 -12.64 -9.41 -7.31
N ARG A 100 -12.88 -9.84 -8.55
CA ARG A 100 -12.87 -11.26 -8.93
C ARG A 100 -11.51 -11.91 -8.67
N ALA A 101 -10.41 -11.21 -8.97
CA ALA A 101 -9.06 -11.71 -8.71
C ALA A 101 -8.80 -11.90 -7.19
N CYS A 102 -9.44 -11.09 -6.35
CA CYS A 102 -9.41 -11.24 -4.89
C CYS A 102 -10.43 -12.26 -4.35
N GLY A 103 -11.24 -12.87 -5.23
CA GLY A 103 -12.30 -13.81 -4.82
C GLY A 103 -13.46 -13.12 -4.09
N LEU A 104 -13.73 -11.86 -4.42
CA LEU A 104 -14.84 -11.07 -3.91
C LEU A 104 -16.03 -11.15 -4.88
N THR A 105 -17.22 -11.07 -4.33
CA THR A 105 -18.50 -11.04 -5.07
C THR A 105 -19.25 -9.75 -4.76
N GLY A 106 -20.09 -9.31 -5.67
CA GLY A 106 -20.90 -8.09 -5.53
C GLY A 106 -20.23 -6.88 -6.17
N SER A 107 -20.78 -5.69 -5.89
CA SER A 107 -20.24 -4.41 -6.36
C SER A 107 -19.12 -3.89 -5.47
N PRO A 108 -18.24 -3.03 -5.99
CA PRO A 108 -17.26 -2.33 -5.17
C PRO A 108 -17.92 -1.63 -3.96
N PRO A 109 -17.25 -1.60 -2.78
CA PRO A 109 -17.81 -0.95 -1.60
C PRO A 109 -18.13 0.53 -1.90
N PRO A 110 -19.41 0.98 -1.71
CA PRO A 110 -19.80 2.36 -2.01
C PRO A 110 -18.94 3.39 -1.30
N GLU A 111 -18.56 3.11 -0.06
CA GLU A 111 -17.70 3.99 0.74
C GLU A 111 -16.33 4.23 0.12
N VAL A 112 -15.77 3.26 -0.60
CA VAL A 112 -14.48 3.40 -1.31
C VAL A 112 -14.67 4.25 -2.56
N LEU A 113 -15.77 4.06 -3.29
CA LEU A 113 -16.09 4.85 -4.49
C LEU A 113 -16.33 6.32 -4.14
N GLU A 114 -17.07 6.58 -3.07
CA GLU A 114 -17.36 7.93 -2.56
C GLU A 114 -16.08 8.61 -2.06
N LEU A 115 -15.29 7.94 -1.20
CA LEU A 115 -14.02 8.46 -0.68
C LEU A 115 -13.12 8.99 -1.80
N LEU A 116 -13.03 8.24 -2.89
CA LEU A 116 -12.11 8.51 -4.00
C LEU A 116 -12.78 9.18 -5.20
N GLY A 117 -14.09 9.50 -5.10
CA GLY A 117 -14.85 10.17 -6.15
C GLY A 117 -14.85 9.39 -7.47
N LEU A 118 -15.01 8.07 -7.42
CA LEU A 118 -14.92 7.20 -8.59
C LEU A 118 -16.26 6.93 -9.26
N GLU A 119 -17.39 7.24 -8.64
CA GLU A 119 -18.72 7.00 -9.21
C GLU A 119 -18.90 7.61 -10.61
N PRO A 120 -18.56 8.91 -10.84
CA PRO A 120 -18.71 9.50 -12.17
C PRO A 120 -17.65 9.02 -13.17
N LEU A 121 -16.64 8.29 -12.72
CA LEU A 121 -15.55 7.83 -13.55
C LEU A 121 -15.71 6.39 -14.04
N GLN A 122 -16.69 5.63 -13.54
CA GLN A 122 -16.80 4.19 -13.79
C GLN A 122 -16.82 3.80 -15.28
N ASN A 123 -17.45 4.62 -16.10
CA ASN A 123 -17.54 4.38 -17.55
C ASN A 123 -16.36 5.00 -18.34
N LYS A 124 -15.44 5.73 -17.69
CA LYS A 124 -14.30 6.32 -18.38
C LYS A 124 -13.24 5.26 -18.67
N PRO A 125 -12.66 5.25 -19.88
CA PRO A 125 -11.48 4.44 -20.19
C PRO A 125 -10.29 4.87 -19.35
N ILE A 126 -9.53 3.94 -18.80
CA ILE A 126 -8.36 4.22 -17.96
C ILE A 126 -7.32 5.07 -18.70
N ARG A 127 -7.13 4.84 -19.99
CA ARG A 127 -6.21 5.62 -20.83
C ARG A 127 -6.54 7.13 -20.89
N SER A 128 -7.77 7.53 -20.55
CA SER A 128 -8.22 8.94 -20.56
C SER A 128 -8.16 9.62 -19.21
N LEU A 129 -7.70 8.93 -18.17
CA LEU A 129 -7.59 9.47 -16.83
C LEU A 129 -6.36 10.37 -16.71
N SER A 130 -6.48 11.42 -15.88
CA SER A 130 -5.30 12.15 -15.38
C SER A 130 -4.49 11.25 -14.43
N GLY A 131 -3.25 11.64 -14.11
CA GLY A 131 -2.43 10.93 -13.14
C GLY A 131 -3.11 10.79 -11.78
N GLY A 132 -3.70 11.88 -11.26
CA GLY A 132 -4.43 11.88 -10.00
C GLY A 132 -5.67 10.98 -10.03
N MET A 133 -6.44 10.99 -11.13
CA MET A 133 -7.56 10.05 -11.30
C MET A 133 -7.08 8.59 -11.33
N ALA A 134 -6.00 8.29 -12.04
CA ALA A 134 -5.43 6.94 -12.07
C ALA A 134 -4.94 6.51 -10.69
N GLN A 135 -4.33 7.41 -9.94
CA GLN A 135 -3.89 7.13 -8.58
C GLN A 135 -5.07 6.86 -7.63
N ARG A 136 -6.19 7.58 -7.76
CA ARG A 136 -7.43 7.28 -7.01
C ARG A 136 -7.96 5.87 -7.31
N VAL A 137 -7.94 5.44 -8.57
CA VAL A 137 -8.30 4.07 -8.95
C VAL A 137 -7.33 3.06 -8.32
N SER A 138 -6.03 3.33 -8.33
CA SER A 138 -5.01 2.46 -7.71
C SER A 138 -5.25 2.29 -6.20
N ILE A 139 -5.57 3.37 -5.49
CA ILE A 139 -5.94 3.32 -4.06
C ILE A 139 -7.21 2.49 -3.86
N ALA A 140 -8.24 2.70 -4.71
CA ALA A 140 -9.46 1.91 -4.63
C ALA A 140 -9.21 0.41 -4.75
N LEU A 141 -8.40 0.00 -5.74
CA LEU A 141 -8.04 -1.41 -5.92
C LEU A 141 -7.42 -2.03 -4.66
N ALA A 142 -6.54 -1.29 -3.98
CA ALA A 142 -5.94 -1.74 -2.73
C ALA A 142 -6.96 -1.88 -1.59
N LEU A 143 -8.02 -1.05 -1.59
CA LEU A 143 -9.04 -1.02 -0.54
C LEU A 143 -10.22 -1.98 -0.77
N LEU A 144 -10.43 -2.50 -2.00
CA LEU A 144 -11.58 -3.33 -2.35
C LEU A 144 -11.75 -4.56 -1.43
N ALA A 145 -10.65 -5.19 -1.06
CA ALA A 145 -10.66 -6.36 -0.18
C ALA A 145 -10.76 -6.01 1.31
N ARG A 146 -10.91 -4.74 1.67
CA ARG A 146 -10.88 -4.25 3.06
C ARG A 146 -9.67 -4.83 3.82
N PRO A 147 -8.45 -4.58 3.34
CA PRO A 147 -7.26 -5.21 3.89
C PRO A 147 -7.06 -4.81 5.36
N GLN A 148 -6.41 -5.68 6.14
CA GLN A 148 -5.98 -5.34 7.50
C GLN A 148 -4.66 -4.56 7.53
N VAL A 149 -3.87 -4.64 6.46
CA VAL A 149 -2.62 -3.89 6.30
C VAL A 149 -2.64 -3.18 4.96
N LEU A 150 -2.40 -1.88 4.96
CA LEU A 150 -2.27 -1.07 3.76
C LEU A 150 -0.83 -0.57 3.63
N LEU A 151 -0.22 -0.84 2.48
CA LEU A 151 1.11 -0.37 2.12
C LEU A 151 0.98 0.76 1.10
N MET A 152 1.47 1.95 1.44
CA MET A 152 1.37 3.16 0.62
C MET A 152 2.77 3.60 0.21
N ASP A 153 3.11 3.44 -1.08
CA ASP A 153 4.43 3.79 -1.63
C ASP A 153 4.35 5.15 -2.33
N GLU A 154 4.59 6.23 -1.59
CA GLU A 154 4.56 7.63 -2.09
C GLU A 154 3.29 7.98 -2.89
N SER A 155 2.20 7.33 -2.57
CA SER A 155 0.99 7.30 -3.39
C SER A 155 0.14 8.58 -3.31
N THR A 156 0.46 9.51 -2.42
CA THR A 156 -0.17 10.84 -2.35
C THR A 156 0.47 11.87 -3.27
N ALA A 157 1.73 11.68 -3.68
CA ALA A 157 2.46 12.64 -4.51
C ALA A 157 1.80 12.92 -5.89
N GLY A 158 1.04 11.95 -6.41
CA GLY A 158 0.30 12.08 -7.66
C GLY A 158 -1.19 12.34 -7.51
N LEU A 159 -1.68 12.46 -6.27
CA LEU A 159 -3.10 12.62 -5.99
C LEU A 159 -3.53 14.09 -6.12
N ASP A 160 -4.76 14.31 -6.60
CA ASP A 160 -5.33 15.66 -6.65
C ASP A 160 -5.42 16.23 -5.22
N GLN A 161 -5.13 17.52 -5.04
CA GLN A 161 -4.99 18.20 -3.73
C GLN A 161 -6.21 18.02 -2.82
N ASP A 162 -7.41 17.96 -3.39
CA ASP A 162 -8.66 17.80 -2.62
C ASP A 162 -8.83 16.38 -2.03
N TYR A 163 -8.16 15.39 -2.60
CA TYR A 163 -8.30 13.99 -2.16
C TYR A 163 -7.27 13.57 -1.11
N VAL A 164 -6.15 14.27 -1.00
CA VAL A 164 -5.15 13.98 0.05
C VAL A 164 -5.75 14.15 1.45
N PRO A 165 -6.37 15.31 1.80
CA PRO A 165 -7.00 15.46 3.11
C PRO A 165 -8.08 14.43 3.38
N ARG A 166 -8.96 14.15 2.41
CA ARG A 166 -10.04 13.15 2.55
C ARG A 166 -9.49 11.76 2.87
N LEU A 167 -8.41 11.34 2.18
CA LEU A 167 -7.78 10.06 2.44
C LEU A 167 -7.16 10.01 3.84
N LEU A 168 -6.47 11.09 4.24
CA LEU A 168 -5.87 11.18 5.58
C LEU A 168 -6.94 11.16 6.67
N ASP A 169 -8.03 11.94 6.53
CA ASP A 169 -9.16 11.97 7.45
C ASP A 169 -9.82 10.59 7.59
N TRP A 170 -10.00 9.89 6.48
CA TRP A 170 -10.57 8.55 6.47
C TRP A 170 -9.64 7.52 7.14
N LEU A 171 -8.34 7.59 6.86
CA LEU A 171 -7.36 6.70 7.51
C LEU A 171 -7.35 6.91 9.02
N GLU A 172 -7.30 8.17 9.46
CA GLU A 172 -7.24 8.56 10.88
C GLU A 172 -8.55 8.27 11.61
N GLY A 173 -9.70 8.62 10.99
CA GLY A 173 -11.00 8.54 11.63
C GLY A 173 -11.73 7.21 11.49
N VAL A 174 -11.41 6.41 10.49
CA VAL A 174 -12.14 5.18 10.16
C VAL A 174 -11.26 3.96 10.11
N TYR A 175 -10.19 4.00 9.29
CA TYR A 175 -9.42 2.79 8.99
C TYR A 175 -8.56 2.33 10.16
N LEU A 176 -7.78 3.23 10.76
CA LEU A 176 -6.92 2.91 11.91
C LEU A 176 -7.76 2.55 13.15
N PRO A 177 -8.81 3.33 13.56
CA PRO A 177 -9.67 2.94 14.67
C PRO A 177 -10.42 1.63 14.42
N GLY A 178 -10.73 1.30 13.16
CA GLY A 178 -11.31 0.02 12.75
C GLY A 178 -10.36 -1.18 12.83
N GLY A 179 -9.11 -0.99 13.29
CA GLY A 179 -8.10 -2.03 13.44
C GLY A 179 -7.22 -2.24 12.19
N GLY A 180 -7.44 -1.47 11.13
CA GLY A 180 -6.55 -1.42 9.97
C GLY A 180 -5.19 -0.85 10.37
N SER A 181 -4.12 -1.28 9.69
CA SER A 181 -2.76 -0.78 9.95
C SER A 181 -2.13 -0.31 8.65
N VAL A 182 -1.27 0.69 8.71
CA VAL A 182 -0.67 1.32 7.53
C VAL A 182 0.84 1.33 7.64
N ILE A 183 1.55 1.00 6.55
CA ILE A 183 2.93 1.42 6.33
C ILE A 183 2.88 2.56 5.31
N TRP A 184 3.23 3.76 5.76
CA TRP A 184 3.10 4.98 5.00
C TRP A 184 4.47 5.50 4.56
N CYS A 185 4.78 5.34 3.28
CA CYS A 185 5.97 5.95 2.68
C CYS A 185 5.56 7.30 2.07
N SER A 186 6.11 8.38 2.59
CA SER A 186 5.88 9.73 2.06
C SER A 186 7.13 10.59 2.18
N HIS A 187 7.31 11.51 1.23
CA HIS A 187 8.29 12.59 1.30
C HIS A 187 7.75 13.86 1.97
N HIS A 188 6.47 13.88 2.36
CA HIS A 188 5.81 14.98 3.03
C HIS A 188 5.85 14.79 4.56
N PRO A 189 6.71 15.52 5.29
CA PRO A 189 6.84 15.36 6.75
C PRO A 189 5.51 15.53 7.49
N ALA A 190 4.66 16.47 7.06
CA ALA A 190 3.36 16.73 7.65
C ALA A 190 2.40 15.53 7.61
N GLU A 191 2.45 14.70 6.55
CA GLU A 191 1.66 13.47 6.47
C GLU A 191 2.16 12.43 7.48
N LEU A 192 3.48 12.28 7.60
CA LEU A 192 4.10 11.35 8.56
C LEU A 192 3.81 11.77 10.00
N GLU A 193 3.96 13.06 10.33
CA GLU A 193 3.68 13.61 11.65
C GLU A 193 2.20 13.47 12.04
N ARG A 194 1.30 13.62 11.06
CA ARG A 194 -0.14 13.50 11.28
C ARG A 194 -0.58 12.07 11.56
N LEU A 195 -0.14 11.11 10.74
CA LEU A 195 -0.68 9.75 10.76
C LEU A 195 0.14 8.76 11.57
N CYS A 196 1.47 8.94 11.62
CA CYS A 196 2.36 7.88 12.05
C CYS A 196 2.79 8.07 13.50
N GLY A 197 2.52 7.08 14.35
CA GLY A 197 3.00 7.06 15.74
C GLY A 197 4.50 6.79 15.86
N ALA A 198 5.12 6.22 14.81
CA ALA A 198 6.56 6.00 14.71
C ALA A 198 6.99 6.06 13.23
N VAL A 199 8.25 6.43 13.01
CA VAL A 199 8.84 6.51 11.66
C VAL A 199 10.12 5.69 11.61
N LEU A 200 10.14 4.68 10.77
CA LEU A 200 11.36 3.95 10.39
C LEU A 200 12.12 4.74 9.33
N ARG A 201 13.41 4.89 9.51
CA ARG A 201 14.29 5.50 8.51
C ARG A 201 15.08 4.41 7.80
N LEU A 202 15.09 4.49 6.47
CA LEU A 202 15.89 3.60 5.65
C LEU A 202 17.06 4.41 5.04
N GLU A 203 18.27 4.08 5.42
CA GLU A 203 19.50 4.73 4.95
C GLU A 203 20.42 3.64 4.36
N ASP A 204 20.80 3.78 3.10
CA ASP A 204 21.66 2.82 2.38
C ASP A 204 21.21 1.35 2.56
N GLY A 205 19.90 1.10 2.53
CA GLY A 205 19.34 -0.23 2.69
C GLY A 205 19.24 -0.73 4.14
N LYS A 206 19.61 0.07 5.14
CA LYS A 206 19.56 -0.30 6.57
C LYS A 206 18.43 0.45 7.26
N LEU A 207 17.67 -0.24 8.11
CA LEU A 207 16.75 0.41 9.03
C LEU A 207 17.54 1.06 10.16
N VAL A 208 17.32 2.36 10.34
CA VAL A 208 17.84 3.16 11.44
C VAL A 208 16.63 3.61 12.29
N LEU A 209 16.70 3.42 13.58
CA LEU A 209 15.68 3.82 14.56
C LEU A 209 15.89 5.25 15.01
#